data_0994eee66c5cf48c047573af12e64ac1
#
_entry.id   0994eee66c5cf48c047573af12e64ac1
#
_cell.length_a   1.000
_cell.length_b   1.000
_cell.length_c   1.000
_cell.angle_alpha   90.00
_cell.angle_beta   90.00
_cell.angle_gamma   90.00
#
_symmetry.space_group_name_H-M   'P 1'
#
loop_
_entity.id
_entity.type
_entity.pdbx_description
1 polymer ?
#
loop_
_entity_poly.entity_id
_entity_poly.type
_entity_poly.pdbx_seq_one_letter_code
_entity_poly.pdbx_strand_id
1 'polypeptide(L)'
;MSTVYLNGHFIPASEAKISPMDRGFLFGDGIYEVIPSYHGRFVGFAPHITRLHNGLAELSIQHGMQAAEWADICQQLLTLNQPSMGDNLAVYIQVSRGTDSKRNHAFPTDIRPTIFAYAFAIAAEPIADKQHATTYHAVTGNDLRWQRCHIKSTSLLGNVLHYQQGKEQGAQEMLLFDREGFLTEGAAVNVFVIKNAEIATPPLSNKLLPGVTRLLLLQILRQHSQLKVVERDISYAEVLAADEIWLTSSSKEIAPVTLLNNQPVGNGQVGDIWLQAQKLFSQYKYSI
;
A
#
# COMPACT_ATOMS: atom_id res chain seq x y z
N MET A 1 -6.88 -7.36 -25.26
CA MET A 1 -5.82 -8.09 -24.50
C MET A 1 -5.03 -7.06 -23.73
N SER A 2 -4.66 -7.33 -22.47
CA SER A 2 -3.88 -6.38 -21.68
C SER A 2 -2.43 -6.32 -22.13
N THR A 3 -1.87 -5.10 -22.14
CA THR A 3 -0.47 -4.84 -22.43
C THR A 3 0.29 -4.66 -21.11
N VAL A 4 1.48 -5.25 -21.03
CA VAL A 4 2.38 -5.14 -19.89
C VAL A 4 3.74 -4.60 -20.33
N TYR A 5 4.53 -4.08 -19.41
CA TYR A 5 5.92 -3.71 -19.63
C TYR A 5 6.84 -4.78 -19.06
N LEU A 6 7.80 -5.25 -19.84
CA LEU A 6 8.81 -6.19 -19.40
C LEU A 6 10.17 -5.83 -20.00
N ASN A 7 11.14 -5.46 -19.17
CA ASN A 7 12.55 -5.25 -19.54
C ASN A 7 12.76 -4.36 -20.76
N GLY A 8 12.07 -3.21 -20.84
CA GLY A 8 12.22 -2.24 -21.94
C GLY A 8 11.15 -2.33 -23.03
N HIS A 9 10.24 -3.32 -22.98
CA HIS A 9 9.27 -3.57 -24.05
C HIS A 9 7.83 -3.59 -23.54
N PHE A 10 6.91 -2.97 -24.28
CA PHE A 10 5.47 -3.14 -24.10
C PHE A 10 5.01 -4.30 -24.96
N ILE A 11 4.50 -5.35 -24.32
CA ILE A 11 4.12 -6.61 -24.97
C ILE A 11 2.75 -7.08 -24.48
N PRO A 12 2.03 -7.92 -25.24
CA PRO A 12 0.85 -8.60 -24.74
C PRO A 12 1.17 -9.41 -23.46
N ALA A 13 0.28 -9.37 -22.45
CA ALA A 13 0.49 -10.09 -21.19
C ALA A 13 0.72 -11.61 -21.40
N SER A 14 0.10 -12.20 -22.44
CA SER A 14 0.29 -13.61 -22.80
C SER A 14 1.70 -13.97 -23.29
N GLU A 15 2.47 -12.98 -23.70
CA GLU A 15 3.84 -13.15 -24.20
C GLU A 15 4.90 -12.85 -23.13
N ALA A 16 4.49 -12.25 -22.00
CA ALA A 16 5.40 -11.92 -20.91
C ALA A 16 5.90 -13.21 -20.23
N LYS A 17 7.20 -13.42 -20.26
CA LYS A 17 7.86 -14.60 -19.67
C LYS A 17 9.02 -14.17 -18.81
N ILE A 18 9.05 -14.70 -17.59
CA ILE A 18 10.13 -14.49 -16.62
C ILE A 18 10.79 -15.84 -16.36
N SER A 19 12.10 -15.86 -16.28
CA SER A 19 12.85 -17.08 -15.96
C SER A 19 12.44 -17.64 -14.58
N PRO A 20 12.25 -18.96 -14.42
CA PRO A 20 12.06 -19.56 -13.12
C PRO A 20 13.30 -19.41 -12.20
N MET A 21 14.45 -19.02 -12.76
CA MET A 21 15.67 -18.71 -12.01
C MET A 21 15.75 -17.24 -11.61
N ASP A 22 14.72 -16.43 -11.88
CA ASP A 22 14.65 -15.06 -11.38
C ASP A 22 14.60 -15.05 -9.87
N ARG A 23 15.42 -14.21 -9.24
CA ARG A 23 15.56 -14.16 -7.78
C ARG A 23 14.30 -13.61 -7.10
N GLY A 24 13.51 -12.82 -7.79
CA GLY A 24 12.17 -12.40 -7.33
C GLY A 24 11.25 -13.61 -7.16
N PHE A 25 11.29 -14.57 -8.10
CA PHE A 25 10.52 -15.81 -8.01
C PHE A 25 11.08 -16.78 -6.96
N LEU A 26 12.42 -16.95 -6.89
CA LEU A 26 13.04 -17.92 -5.97
C LEU A 26 13.08 -17.47 -4.51
N PHE A 27 13.21 -16.17 -4.25
CA PHE A 27 13.52 -15.64 -2.91
C PHE A 27 12.65 -14.46 -2.48
N GLY A 28 11.81 -13.92 -3.38
CA GLY A 28 11.17 -12.64 -3.14
C GLY A 28 12.18 -11.48 -3.10
N ASP A 29 13.32 -11.62 -3.80
CA ASP A 29 14.41 -10.63 -3.83
C ASP A 29 14.08 -9.53 -4.83
N GLY A 30 13.21 -8.62 -4.42
CA GLY A 30 12.71 -7.53 -5.23
C GLY A 30 11.81 -6.57 -4.47
N ILE A 31 11.51 -5.45 -5.11
CA ILE A 31 10.66 -4.36 -4.63
C ILE A 31 9.46 -4.24 -5.54
N TYR A 32 8.32 -3.82 -4.99
CA TYR A 32 7.14 -3.52 -5.81
C TYR A 32 6.47 -2.22 -5.39
N GLU A 33 5.69 -1.65 -6.29
CA GLU A 33 4.81 -0.50 -6.05
C GLU A 33 3.42 -0.74 -6.65
N VAL A 34 2.44 -0.02 -6.09
CA VAL A 34 1.09 0.07 -6.64
C VAL A 34 0.68 1.54 -6.63
N ILE A 35 0.58 2.14 -7.80
CA ILE A 35 0.32 3.57 -7.99
C ILE A 35 -1.09 3.73 -8.55
N PRO A 36 -2.06 4.25 -7.78
CA PRO A 36 -3.42 4.43 -8.26
C PRO A 36 -3.54 5.64 -9.18
N SER A 37 -4.42 5.51 -10.16
CA SER A 37 -4.77 6.57 -11.11
C SER A 37 -6.28 6.61 -11.30
N TYR A 38 -6.85 7.79 -11.21
CA TYR A 38 -8.25 8.06 -11.52
C TYR A 38 -8.31 9.04 -12.69
N HIS A 39 -9.02 8.66 -13.75
CA HIS A 39 -9.13 9.46 -14.98
C HIS A 39 -7.75 9.91 -15.53
N GLY A 40 -6.75 9.01 -15.50
CA GLY A 40 -5.40 9.27 -15.98
C GLY A 40 -4.51 10.12 -15.04
N ARG A 41 -5.01 10.53 -13.87
CA ARG A 41 -4.27 11.30 -12.87
C ARG A 41 -3.77 10.39 -11.75
N PHE A 42 -2.45 10.29 -11.59
CA PHE A 42 -1.85 9.51 -10.51
C PHE A 42 -2.02 10.21 -9.16
N VAL A 43 -2.28 9.42 -8.11
CA VAL A 43 -2.26 9.89 -6.72
C VAL A 43 -0.89 9.57 -6.11
N GLY A 44 -0.15 10.59 -5.71
CA GLY A 44 1.13 10.44 -5.02
C GLY A 44 2.23 9.78 -5.87
N PHE A 45 2.31 10.08 -7.18
CA PHE A 45 3.31 9.46 -8.07
C PHE A 45 4.75 9.63 -7.56
N ALA A 46 5.16 10.87 -7.27
CA ALA A 46 6.53 11.16 -6.82
C ALA A 46 6.90 10.44 -5.50
N PRO A 47 6.08 10.45 -4.44
CA PRO A 47 6.33 9.64 -3.24
C PRO A 47 6.43 8.14 -3.52
N HIS A 48 5.62 7.59 -4.43
CA HIS A 48 5.72 6.17 -4.81
C HIS A 48 7.06 5.85 -5.46
N ILE A 49 7.52 6.67 -6.42
CA ILE A 49 8.82 6.46 -7.08
C ILE A 49 9.97 6.67 -6.09
N THR A 50 9.87 7.64 -5.20
CA THR A 50 10.87 7.83 -4.13
C THR A 50 10.97 6.58 -3.25
N ARG A 51 9.83 6.01 -2.84
CA ARG A 51 9.82 4.77 -2.02
C ARG A 51 10.35 3.57 -2.79
N LEU A 52 10.04 3.44 -4.10
CA LEU A 52 10.61 2.42 -4.97
C LEU A 52 12.14 2.50 -4.99
N HIS A 53 12.69 3.69 -5.22
CA HIS A 53 14.14 3.91 -5.28
C HIS A 53 14.81 3.64 -3.92
N ASN A 54 14.20 4.08 -2.82
CA ASN A 54 14.71 3.81 -1.47
C ASN A 54 14.74 2.30 -1.19
N GLY A 55 13.68 1.57 -1.54
CA GLY A 55 13.63 0.12 -1.37
C GLY A 55 14.67 -0.62 -2.22
N LEU A 56 14.88 -0.19 -3.47
CA LEU A 56 15.93 -0.76 -4.33
C LEU A 56 17.32 -0.51 -3.78
N ALA A 57 17.56 0.69 -3.22
CA ALA A 57 18.83 1.02 -2.57
C ALA A 57 19.07 0.16 -1.32
N GLU A 58 18.05 -0.05 -0.47
CA GLU A 58 18.10 -0.95 0.70
C GLU A 58 18.50 -2.39 0.33
N LEU A 59 18.02 -2.86 -0.83
CA LEU A 59 18.38 -4.19 -1.35
C LEU A 59 19.64 -4.16 -2.23
N SER A 60 20.29 -2.99 -2.42
CA SER A 60 21.44 -2.84 -3.34
C SER A 60 21.14 -3.32 -4.76
N ILE A 61 19.92 -3.08 -5.26
CA ILE A 61 19.51 -3.35 -6.64
C ILE A 61 19.70 -2.08 -7.46
N GLN A 62 20.63 -2.13 -8.42
CA GLN A 62 20.90 -1.02 -9.32
C GLN A 62 20.13 -1.18 -10.63
N HIS A 63 19.35 -0.19 -11.04
CA HIS A 63 18.45 -0.26 -12.19
C HIS A 63 18.64 0.87 -13.21
N GLY A 64 19.34 1.96 -12.85
CA GLY A 64 19.67 3.09 -13.72
C GLY A 64 18.50 4.00 -14.14
N MET A 65 17.24 3.64 -13.86
CA MET A 65 16.07 4.39 -14.32
C MET A 65 15.81 5.63 -13.45
N GLN A 66 15.44 6.72 -14.12
CA GLN A 66 15.07 7.98 -13.47
C GLN A 66 13.55 8.10 -13.32
N ALA A 67 13.10 9.04 -12.49
CA ALA A 67 11.66 9.23 -12.21
C ALA A 67 10.85 9.54 -13.50
N ALA A 68 11.41 10.23 -14.47
CA ALA A 68 10.75 10.53 -15.74
C ALA A 68 10.48 9.26 -16.56
N GLU A 69 11.43 8.33 -16.60
CA GLU A 69 11.26 7.05 -17.33
C GLU A 69 10.15 6.19 -16.67
N TRP A 70 10.07 6.19 -15.35
CA TRP A 70 8.96 5.56 -14.63
C TRP A 70 7.62 6.21 -14.96
N ALA A 71 7.58 7.55 -15.06
CA ALA A 71 6.35 8.27 -15.41
C ALA A 71 5.89 7.91 -16.82
N ASP A 72 6.81 7.84 -17.78
CA ASP A 72 6.51 7.48 -19.18
C ASP A 72 5.97 6.04 -19.27
N ILE A 73 6.60 5.08 -18.58
CA ILE A 73 6.13 3.69 -18.55
C ILE A 73 4.72 3.60 -17.93
N CYS A 74 4.50 4.24 -16.79
CA CYS A 74 3.21 4.23 -16.13
C CYS A 74 2.11 4.87 -16.99
N GLN A 75 2.40 6.03 -17.61
CA GLN A 75 1.44 6.71 -18.48
C GLN A 75 1.12 5.90 -19.72
N GLN A 76 2.11 5.26 -20.34
CA GLN A 76 1.87 4.38 -21.50
C GLN A 76 1.03 3.16 -21.11
N LEU A 77 1.28 2.53 -19.95
CA LEU A 77 0.46 1.41 -19.47
C LEU A 77 -0.99 1.81 -19.25
N LEU A 78 -1.27 3.01 -18.69
CA LEU A 78 -2.63 3.52 -18.59
C LEU A 78 -3.26 3.68 -19.97
N THR A 79 -2.60 4.40 -20.87
CA THR A 79 -3.11 4.70 -22.22
C THR A 79 -3.43 3.42 -23.02
N LEU A 80 -2.55 2.41 -22.96
CA LEU A 80 -2.71 1.15 -23.70
C LEU A 80 -3.81 0.24 -23.13
N ASN A 81 -4.10 0.34 -21.82
CA ASN A 81 -5.06 -0.55 -21.16
C ASN A 81 -6.42 0.10 -20.87
N GLN A 82 -6.51 1.43 -20.77
CA GLN A 82 -7.74 2.18 -20.52
C GLN A 82 -8.91 1.79 -21.43
N PRO A 83 -8.74 1.60 -22.75
CA PRO A 83 -9.85 1.23 -23.64
C PRO A 83 -10.56 -0.08 -23.28
N SER A 84 -9.87 -0.98 -22.56
CA SER A 84 -10.41 -2.28 -22.16
C SER A 84 -10.72 -2.39 -20.66
N MET A 85 -10.22 -1.50 -19.82
CA MET A 85 -10.29 -1.59 -18.36
C MET A 85 -10.99 -0.41 -17.69
N GLY A 86 -11.26 0.68 -18.43
CA GLY A 86 -11.87 1.91 -17.90
C GLY A 86 -10.87 2.89 -17.31
N ASP A 87 -11.37 3.94 -16.66
CA ASP A 87 -10.61 5.13 -16.29
C ASP A 87 -9.96 5.06 -14.88
N ASN A 88 -10.37 4.07 -14.07
CA ASN A 88 -9.86 3.88 -12.72
C ASN A 88 -8.90 2.70 -12.71
N LEU A 89 -7.62 2.99 -12.81
CA LEU A 89 -6.55 2.00 -12.93
C LEU A 89 -5.50 2.19 -11.86
N ALA A 90 -4.81 1.12 -11.52
CA ALA A 90 -3.55 1.22 -10.81
C ALA A 90 -2.44 0.59 -11.65
N VAL A 91 -1.24 1.11 -11.53
CA VAL A 91 -0.04 0.52 -12.13
C VAL A 91 0.72 -0.22 -11.03
N TYR A 92 0.91 -1.52 -11.23
CA TYR A 92 1.83 -2.33 -10.46
C TYR A 92 3.21 -2.27 -11.12
N ILE A 93 4.25 -2.03 -10.34
CA ILE A 93 5.65 -2.09 -10.76
C ILE A 93 6.35 -3.11 -9.88
N GLN A 94 7.13 -3.98 -10.45
CA GLN A 94 8.02 -4.90 -9.73
C GLN A 94 9.42 -4.85 -10.34
N VAL A 95 10.42 -4.71 -9.49
CA VAL A 95 11.82 -4.80 -9.85
C VAL A 95 12.47 -5.88 -8.99
N SER A 96 12.81 -7.02 -9.59
CA SER A 96 13.62 -8.05 -8.92
C SER A 96 15.10 -7.83 -9.21
N ARG A 97 15.96 -8.46 -8.42
CA ARG A 97 17.40 -8.44 -8.70
C ARG A 97 17.75 -9.04 -10.07
N GLY A 98 16.90 -9.89 -10.61
CA GLY A 98 17.07 -10.53 -11.91
C GLY A 98 17.40 -12.03 -11.83
N THR A 99 17.75 -12.58 -13.01
CA THR A 99 18.00 -14.01 -13.19
C THR A 99 19.46 -14.36 -12.98
N ASP A 100 19.74 -15.28 -12.06
CA ASP A 100 21.07 -15.85 -11.85
C ASP A 100 21.19 -17.24 -12.50
N SER A 101 22.40 -17.64 -12.85
CA SER A 101 22.70 -18.98 -13.37
C SER A 101 22.68 -20.07 -12.26
N LYS A 102 22.79 -19.68 -10.99
CA LYS A 102 22.87 -20.57 -9.83
C LYS A 102 21.96 -20.10 -8.71
N ARG A 103 21.32 -21.07 -8.02
CA ARG A 103 20.59 -20.77 -6.80
C ARG A 103 21.57 -20.56 -5.64
N ASN A 104 21.89 -19.30 -5.35
CA ASN A 104 22.73 -18.88 -4.24
C ASN A 104 22.04 -17.75 -3.46
N HIS A 105 22.19 -17.71 -2.11
CA HIS A 105 21.63 -16.62 -1.29
C HIS A 105 22.44 -15.33 -1.40
N ALA A 106 23.76 -15.42 -1.61
CA ALA A 106 24.58 -14.24 -1.83
C ALA A 106 24.11 -13.47 -3.08
N PHE A 107 24.30 -12.15 -3.06
CA PHE A 107 24.01 -11.32 -4.22
C PHE A 107 24.99 -11.65 -5.35
N PRO A 108 24.48 -11.99 -6.54
CA PRO A 108 25.35 -12.21 -7.69
C PRO A 108 25.92 -10.87 -8.20
N THR A 109 27.06 -10.96 -8.86
CA THR A 109 27.61 -9.88 -9.66
C THR A 109 27.09 -9.98 -11.10
N ASP A 110 27.09 -8.87 -11.83
CA ASP A 110 26.86 -8.81 -13.29
C ASP A 110 25.52 -9.37 -13.78
N ILE A 111 24.44 -9.28 -12.99
CA ILE A 111 23.10 -9.55 -13.46
C ILE A 111 22.30 -8.24 -13.65
N ARG A 112 21.35 -8.28 -14.59
CA ARG A 112 20.43 -7.16 -14.81
C ARG A 112 19.15 -7.39 -14.04
N PRO A 113 18.60 -6.34 -13.39
CA PRO A 113 17.28 -6.42 -12.77
C PRO A 113 16.21 -6.82 -13.80
N THR A 114 15.23 -7.59 -13.36
CA THR A 114 13.99 -7.80 -14.12
C THR A 114 13.00 -6.74 -13.72
N ILE A 115 12.54 -5.96 -14.68
CA ILE A 115 11.56 -4.89 -14.50
C ILE A 115 10.26 -5.30 -15.16
N PHE A 116 9.22 -5.46 -14.37
CA PHE A 116 7.88 -5.82 -14.82
C PHE A 116 6.87 -4.80 -14.32
N ALA A 117 5.96 -4.35 -15.19
CA ALA A 117 4.85 -3.51 -14.78
C ALA A 117 3.60 -3.81 -15.59
N TYR A 118 2.43 -3.63 -14.96
CA TYR A 118 1.13 -3.78 -15.62
C TYR A 118 0.08 -2.85 -14.98
N ALA A 119 -0.94 -2.51 -15.75
CA ALA A 119 -2.11 -1.80 -15.25
C ALA A 119 -3.24 -2.79 -14.94
N PHE A 120 -4.04 -2.47 -13.93
CA PHE A 120 -5.25 -3.23 -13.57
C PHE A 120 -6.35 -2.29 -13.07
N ALA A 121 -7.61 -2.70 -13.25
CA ALA A 121 -8.75 -1.92 -12.82
C ALA A 121 -8.85 -1.87 -11.28
N ILE A 122 -9.18 -0.71 -10.76
CA ILE A 122 -9.48 -0.48 -9.34
C ILE A 122 -10.90 0.09 -9.20
N ALA A 123 -11.44 0.08 -7.98
CA ALA A 123 -12.71 0.72 -7.68
C ALA A 123 -12.70 2.20 -8.03
N ALA A 124 -13.87 2.77 -8.25
CA ALA A 124 -14.02 4.21 -8.45
C ALA A 124 -13.48 4.99 -7.24
N GLU A 125 -13.10 6.23 -7.51
CA GLU A 125 -12.62 7.15 -6.49
C GLU A 125 -13.61 7.26 -5.33
N PRO A 126 -13.17 7.10 -4.07
CA PRO A 126 -14.07 7.14 -2.92
C PRO A 126 -14.77 8.50 -2.79
N ILE A 127 -16.06 8.44 -2.52
CA ILE A 127 -16.89 9.64 -2.29
C ILE A 127 -16.90 9.93 -0.78
N ALA A 128 -16.71 11.21 -0.43
CA ALA A 128 -16.78 11.67 0.95
C ALA A 128 -18.25 11.79 1.43
N ASP A 129 -18.88 10.64 1.61
CA ASP A 129 -20.25 10.49 2.07
C ASP A 129 -20.35 9.26 2.97
N LYS A 130 -20.86 9.45 4.19
CA LYS A 130 -21.00 8.37 5.17
C LYS A 130 -21.93 7.24 4.72
N GLN A 131 -22.97 7.55 3.95
CA GLN A 131 -23.96 6.56 3.49
C GLN A 131 -23.41 5.67 2.37
N HIS A 132 -22.45 6.18 1.60
CA HIS A 132 -21.86 5.48 0.46
C HIS A 132 -20.43 4.98 0.74
N ALA A 133 -19.91 5.21 1.96
CA ALA A 133 -18.58 4.74 2.34
C ALA A 133 -18.54 3.21 2.40
N THR A 134 -17.55 2.62 1.75
CA THR A 134 -17.25 1.19 1.92
C THR A 134 -16.65 0.96 3.30
N THR A 135 -17.38 0.27 4.17
CA THR A 135 -16.95 -0.04 5.53
C THR A 135 -16.22 -1.38 5.60
N TYR A 136 -15.36 -1.52 6.61
CA TYR A 136 -14.55 -2.71 6.81
C TYR A 136 -14.80 -3.33 8.18
N HIS A 137 -14.72 -4.65 8.22
CA HIS A 137 -14.58 -5.44 9.41
C HIS A 137 -13.11 -5.85 9.55
N ALA A 138 -12.52 -5.61 10.70
CA ALA A 138 -11.16 -5.99 11.02
C ALA A 138 -11.10 -6.91 12.25
N VAL A 139 -10.05 -7.71 12.33
CA VAL A 139 -9.70 -8.49 13.53
C VAL A 139 -8.28 -8.13 13.96
N THR A 140 -7.91 -8.51 15.17
CA THR A 140 -6.57 -8.26 15.71
C THR A 140 -5.74 -9.54 15.73
N GLY A 141 -4.42 -9.40 15.57
CA GLY A 141 -3.48 -10.51 15.65
C GLY A 141 -2.07 -10.08 16.05
N ASN A 142 -1.25 -11.04 16.47
CA ASN A 142 0.15 -10.80 16.75
C ASN A 142 0.94 -10.61 15.45
N ASP A 143 1.83 -9.62 15.39
CA ASP A 143 2.71 -9.40 14.25
C ASP A 143 3.84 -10.45 14.22
N LEU A 144 3.71 -11.40 13.32
CA LEU A 144 4.69 -12.47 13.10
C LEU A 144 5.54 -12.25 11.84
N ARG A 145 5.46 -11.06 11.24
CA ARG A 145 6.27 -10.69 10.09
C ARG A 145 7.74 -10.45 10.51
N TRP A 146 8.58 -10.26 9.50
CA TRP A 146 9.98 -9.96 9.70
C TRP A 146 10.22 -8.53 10.23
N GLN A 147 11.45 -8.23 10.66
CA GLN A 147 11.84 -6.93 11.23
C GLN A 147 12.33 -5.92 10.17
N ARG A 148 11.78 -5.96 8.95
CA ARG A 148 12.09 -5.04 7.84
C ARG A 148 10.84 -4.68 7.04
N CYS A 149 9.72 -4.45 7.72
CA CYS A 149 8.43 -4.14 7.08
C CYS A 149 8.42 -2.78 6.38
N HIS A 150 9.38 -1.89 6.68
CA HIS A 150 9.57 -0.62 5.99
C HIS A 150 9.98 -0.79 4.50
N ILE A 151 10.55 -1.93 4.13
CA ILE A 151 10.91 -2.27 2.75
C ILE A 151 9.69 -2.87 2.05
N LYS A 152 9.22 -2.23 0.95
CA LYS A 152 8.11 -2.75 0.15
C LYS A 152 8.58 -3.89 -0.76
N SER A 153 9.04 -4.98 -0.14
CA SER A 153 9.60 -6.15 -0.84
C SER A 153 8.52 -7.10 -1.35
N THR A 154 8.87 -7.89 -2.36
CA THR A 154 8.03 -8.99 -2.87
C THR A 154 7.96 -10.21 -1.94
N SER A 155 8.71 -10.22 -0.82
CA SER A 155 8.68 -11.25 0.22
C SER A 155 7.45 -11.11 1.13
N LEU A 156 6.26 -11.33 0.59
CA LEU A 156 4.97 -11.03 1.22
C LEU A 156 4.32 -12.19 1.96
N LEU A 157 4.99 -13.34 2.14
CA LEU A 157 4.34 -14.51 2.73
C LEU A 157 3.77 -14.24 4.13
N GLY A 158 4.49 -13.50 4.98
CA GLY A 158 3.99 -13.10 6.30
C GLY A 158 2.71 -12.27 6.23
N ASN A 159 2.65 -11.30 5.31
CA ASN A 159 1.45 -10.47 5.07
C ASN A 159 0.28 -11.32 4.53
N VAL A 160 0.56 -12.24 3.60
CA VAL A 160 -0.44 -13.14 3.00
C VAL A 160 -1.07 -14.03 4.07
N LEU A 161 -0.26 -14.59 4.97
CA LEU A 161 -0.75 -15.46 6.05
C LEU A 161 -1.63 -14.69 7.05
N HIS A 162 -1.22 -13.48 7.45
CA HIS A 162 -2.05 -12.63 8.31
C HIS A 162 -3.36 -12.20 7.64
N TYR A 163 -3.29 -11.81 6.37
CA TYR A 163 -4.49 -11.45 5.62
C TYR A 163 -5.47 -12.64 5.49
N GLN A 164 -4.94 -13.83 5.18
CA GLN A 164 -5.72 -15.05 5.09
C GLN A 164 -6.35 -15.44 6.44
N GLN A 165 -5.60 -15.34 7.53
CA GLN A 165 -6.11 -15.59 8.89
C GLN A 165 -7.24 -14.63 9.25
N GLY A 166 -7.16 -13.35 8.87
CA GLY A 166 -8.25 -12.38 9.03
C GLY A 166 -9.48 -12.80 8.22
N LYS A 167 -9.28 -13.24 6.99
CA LYS A 167 -10.35 -13.70 6.10
C LYS A 167 -11.08 -14.93 6.64
N GLU A 168 -10.38 -15.88 7.21
CA GLU A 168 -10.94 -17.07 7.85
C GLU A 168 -11.80 -16.74 9.09
N GLN A 169 -11.56 -15.60 9.72
CA GLN A 169 -12.38 -15.04 10.80
C GLN A 169 -13.52 -14.14 10.29
N GLY A 170 -13.77 -14.08 8.97
CA GLY A 170 -14.82 -13.27 8.36
C GLY A 170 -14.49 -11.79 8.24
N ALA A 171 -13.24 -11.38 8.44
CA ALA A 171 -12.79 -9.99 8.33
C ALA A 171 -12.18 -9.69 6.95
N GLN A 172 -12.08 -8.39 6.61
CA GLN A 172 -11.41 -7.93 5.41
C GLN A 172 -10.00 -7.42 5.68
N GLU A 173 -9.58 -7.33 6.95
CA GLU A 173 -8.23 -6.94 7.34
C GLU A 173 -7.89 -7.47 8.73
N MET A 174 -6.59 -7.60 9.02
CA MET A 174 -6.07 -7.94 10.35
C MET A 174 -5.14 -6.83 10.83
N LEU A 175 -5.45 -6.25 12.00
CA LEU A 175 -4.61 -5.27 12.68
C LEU A 175 -3.55 -6.02 13.50
N LEU A 176 -2.28 -5.65 13.30
CA LEU A 176 -1.13 -6.38 13.84
C LEU A 176 -0.53 -5.66 15.04
N PHE A 177 -0.23 -6.42 16.08
CA PHE A 177 0.36 -5.93 17.32
C PHE A 177 1.71 -6.60 17.57
N ASP A 178 2.69 -5.83 17.96
CA ASP A 178 3.99 -6.35 18.33
C ASP A 178 3.96 -7.08 19.70
N ARG A 179 5.11 -7.61 20.11
CA ARG A 179 5.23 -8.37 21.36
C ARG A 179 4.99 -7.54 22.62
N GLU A 180 5.11 -6.22 22.51
CA GLU A 180 4.88 -5.27 23.61
C GLU A 180 3.42 -4.81 23.67
N GLY A 181 2.58 -5.26 22.72
CA GLY A 181 1.16 -4.95 22.64
C GLY A 181 0.85 -3.62 21.96
N PHE A 182 1.80 -3.09 21.18
CA PHE A 182 1.57 -1.87 20.40
C PHE A 182 1.18 -2.20 18.96
N LEU A 183 0.24 -1.42 18.43
CA LEU A 183 -0.18 -1.50 17.03
C LEU A 183 1.00 -1.20 16.11
N THR A 184 1.22 -2.05 15.10
CA THR A 184 2.20 -1.79 14.04
C THR A 184 1.51 -1.25 12.79
N GLU A 185 0.78 -2.09 12.10
CA GLU A 185 -0.04 -1.73 10.92
C GLU A 185 -1.08 -2.84 10.67
N GLY A 186 -1.77 -2.86 9.54
CA GLY A 186 -2.56 -4.02 9.12
C GLY A 186 -1.74 -4.98 8.25
N ALA A 187 -2.33 -6.11 7.86
CA ALA A 187 -1.67 -7.08 6.98
C ALA A 187 -1.28 -6.47 5.62
N ALA A 188 -2.07 -5.51 5.10
CA ALA A 188 -1.81 -4.86 3.82
C ALA A 188 -2.08 -3.34 3.81
N VAL A 189 -2.19 -2.70 4.98
CA VAL A 189 -2.61 -1.29 5.15
C VAL A 189 -1.90 -0.64 6.33
N ASN A 190 -1.78 0.71 6.34
CA ASN A 190 -1.51 1.42 7.59
C ASN A 190 -2.82 1.71 8.34
N VAL A 191 -2.71 2.00 9.63
CA VAL A 191 -3.86 2.18 10.53
C VAL A 191 -3.80 3.55 11.19
N PHE A 192 -4.96 4.18 11.30
CA PHE A 192 -5.20 5.37 12.10
C PHE A 192 -6.26 5.04 13.14
N VAL A 193 -6.07 5.53 14.35
CA VAL A 193 -6.98 5.34 15.49
C VAL A 193 -7.40 6.71 15.99
N ILE A 194 -8.70 6.93 16.12
CA ILE A 194 -9.27 8.19 16.54
C ILE A 194 -9.89 8.01 17.91
N LYS A 195 -9.50 8.86 18.85
CA LYS A 195 -10.06 8.93 20.19
C LYS A 195 -10.14 10.37 20.67
N ASN A 196 -11.32 10.80 21.17
CA ASN A 196 -11.54 12.17 21.64
C ASN A 196 -11.06 13.24 20.64
N ALA A 197 -11.36 13.06 19.36
CA ALA A 197 -10.94 13.91 18.23
C ALA A 197 -9.42 13.99 18.00
N GLU A 198 -8.59 13.20 18.68
CA GLU A 198 -7.19 13.02 18.32
C GLU A 198 -7.06 11.89 17.27
N ILE A 199 -6.39 12.16 16.17
CA ILE A 199 -6.05 11.20 15.13
C ILE A 199 -4.62 10.72 15.39
N ALA A 200 -4.46 9.47 15.78
CA ALA A 200 -3.16 8.85 16.05
C ALA A 200 -2.84 7.77 15.01
N THR A 201 -1.57 7.63 14.65
CA THR A 201 -1.04 6.53 13.84
C THR A 201 0.33 6.11 14.38
N PRO A 202 0.72 4.84 14.28
CA PRO A 202 2.05 4.41 14.73
C PRO A 202 3.17 5.19 14.05
N PRO A 203 4.26 5.53 14.75
CA PRO A 203 5.40 6.23 14.17
C PRO A 203 6.15 5.33 13.20
N LEU A 204 6.80 5.93 12.19
CA LEU A 204 7.58 5.17 11.22
C LEU A 204 8.73 4.42 11.90
N SER A 205 8.85 3.14 11.60
CA SER A 205 9.88 2.25 12.12
C SER A 205 10.13 1.08 11.16
N ASN A 206 10.99 0.15 11.53
CA ASN A 206 11.18 -1.10 10.78
C ASN A 206 9.99 -2.08 10.90
N LYS A 207 8.99 -1.79 11.76
CA LYS A 207 7.82 -2.64 11.99
C LYS A 207 6.66 -2.37 11.02
N LEU A 208 6.67 -1.26 10.28
CA LEU A 208 5.58 -0.88 9.37
C LEU A 208 6.07 -0.23 8.08
N LEU A 209 5.22 -0.31 7.05
CA LEU A 209 5.50 0.31 5.77
C LEU A 209 5.26 1.84 5.82
N PRO A 210 6.17 2.68 5.29
CA PRO A 210 5.92 4.11 5.09
C PRO A 210 4.92 4.30 3.93
N GLY A 211 3.63 4.14 4.22
CA GLY A 211 2.55 4.19 3.23
C GLY A 211 2.43 5.56 2.58
N VAL A 212 2.27 5.62 1.25
CA VAL A 212 2.11 6.88 0.52
C VAL A 212 0.77 7.53 0.89
N THR A 213 -0.32 6.76 0.94
CA THR A 213 -1.62 7.30 1.39
C THR A 213 -1.54 7.82 2.83
N ARG A 214 -0.84 7.12 3.73
CA ARG A 214 -0.56 7.62 5.09
C ARG A 214 0.19 8.95 5.07
N LEU A 215 1.24 9.05 4.27
CA LEU A 215 2.04 10.28 4.12
C LEU A 215 1.17 11.45 3.65
N LEU A 216 0.44 11.27 2.55
CA LEU A 216 -0.42 12.31 1.99
C LEU A 216 -1.50 12.74 2.99
N LEU A 217 -2.14 11.78 3.67
CA LEU A 217 -3.17 12.08 4.66
C LEU A 217 -2.62 12.90 5.81
N LEU A 218 -1.46 12.54 6.36
CA LEU A 218 -0.82 13.30 7.43
C LEU A 218 -0.49 14.74 6.99
N GLN A 219 0.06 14.91 5.78
CA GLN A 219 0.37 16.24 5.23
C GLN A 219 -0.90 17.08 5.04
N ILE A 220 -1.93 16.49 4.41
CA ILE A 220 -3.21 17.17 4.15
C ILE A 220 -3.88 17.60 5.46
N LEU A 221 -3.99 16.70 6.43
CA LEU A 221 -4.64 17.03 7.70
C LEU A 221 -3.88 18.12 8.48
N ARG A 222 -2.55 18.07 8.49
CA ARG A 222 -1.72 19.08 9.17
C ARG A 222 -1.76 20.44 8.51
N GLN A 223 -1.89 20.50 7.17
CA GLN A 223 -1.89 21.76 6.42
C GLN A 223 -3.28 22.39 6.29
N HIS A 224 -4.34 21.57 6.23
CA HIS A 224 -5.68 22.03 5.84
C HIS A 224 -6.76 21.80 6.90
N SER A 225 -6.39 21.39 8.12
CA SER A 225 -7.35 21.22 9.21
C SER A 225 -6.81 21.72 10.56
N GLN A 226 -7.72 21.83 11.55
CA GLN A 226 -7.38 22.06 12.96
C GLN A 226 -7.42 20.75 13.77
N LEU A 227 -7.54 19.59 13.12
CA LEU A 227 -7.58 18.30 13.78
C LEU A 227 -6.22 18.00 14.40
N LYS A 228 -6.24 17.47 15.61
CA LYS A 228 -5.03 17.03 16.30
C LYS A 228 -4.53 15.73 15.69
N VAL A 229 -3.39 15.75 15.01
CA VAL A 229 -2.79 14.60 14.32
C VAL A 229 -1.43 14.30 14.90
N VAL A 230 -1.25 13.09 15.44
CA VAL A 230 -0.04 12.65 16.14
C VAL A 230 0.48 11.32 15.61
N GLU A 231 1.79 11.19 15.60
CA GLU A 231 2.48 9.92 15.36
C GLU A 231 3.04 9.44 16.70
N ARG A 232 2.49 8.36 17.24
CA ARG A 232 2.88 7.79 18.52
C ARG A 232 2.51 6.32 18.62
N ASP A 233 3.07 5.61 19.57
CA ASP A 233 2.67 4.26 19.90
C ASP A 233 1.21 4.24 20.35
N ILE A 234 0.49 3.19 19.95
CA ILE A 234 -0.94 2.98 20.24
C ILE A 234 -1.09 1.59 20.82
N SER A 235 -1.56 1.52 22.07
CA SER A 235 -1.75 0.25 22.75
C SER A 235 -2.97 -0.52 22.23
N TYR A 236 -2.98 -1.82 22.46
CA TYR A 236 -4.14 -2.69 22.16
C TYR A 236 -5.42 -2.17 22.81
N ALA A 237 -5.35 -1.72 24.08
CA ALA A 237 -6.51 -1.18 24.81
C ALA A 237 -7.05 0.10 24.15
N GLU A 238 -6.18 0.98 23.65
CA GLU A 238 -6.60 2.19 22.92
C GLU A 238 -7.32 1.85 21.62
N VAL A 239 -6.83 0.85 20.88
CA VAL A 239 -7.48 0.39 19.65
C VAL A 239 -8.88 -0.16 19.93
N LEU A 240 -9.05 -0.94 20.99
CA LEU A 240 -10.38 -1.45 21.40
C LEU A 240 -11.33 -0.35 21.88
N ALA A 241 -10.80 0.73 22.44
CA ALA A 241 -11.58 1.86 22.96
C ALA A 241 -11.74 3.01 21.93
N ALA A 242 -11.34 2.80 20.68
CA ALA A 242 -11.37 3.83 19.63
C ALA A 242 -12.79 4.32 19.32
N ASP A 243 -12.92 5.61 19.01
CA ASP A 243 -14.15 6.18 18.49
C ASP A 243 -14.30 5.90 16.98
N GLU A 244 -13.17 5.96 16.23
CA GLU A 244 -13.07 5.56 14.82
C GLU A 244 -11.74 4.85 14.58
N ILE A 245 -11.69 3.94 13.61
CA ILE A 245 -10.48 3.30 13.10
C ILE A 245 -10.50 3.40 11.58
N TRP A 246 -9.38 3.80 10.98
CA TRP A 246 -9.25 3.87 9.52
C TRP A 246 -8.08 3.04 9.03
N LEU A 247 -8.28 2.41 7.88
CA LEU A 247 -7.24 1.72 7.11
C LEU A 247 -6.83 2.59 5.93
N THR A 248 -5.54 2.69 5.64
CA THR A 248 -5.08 3.47 4.48
C THR A 248 -4.22 2.64 3.55
N SER A 249 -4.54 2.69 2.27
CA SER A 249 -3.76 2.09 1.18
C SER A 249 -4.02 2.79 -0.15
N SER A 250 -3.19 2.52 -1.15
CA SER A 250 -3.33 3.08 -2.50
C SER A 250 -4.67 2.76 -3.16
N SER A 251 -5.29 1.60 -2.88
CA SER A 251 -6.55 1.18 -3.49
C SER A 251 -7.79 1.50 -2.67
N LYS A 252 -7.63 1.90 -1.39
CA LYS A 252 -8.75 2.15 -0.48
C LYS A 252 -8.88 3.62 -0.08
N GLU A 253 -7.81 4.42 -0.26
CA GLU A 253 -7.65 5.74 0.36
C GLU A 253 -7.82 5.65 1.87
N ILE A 254 -8.90 6.19 2.42
CA ILE A 254 -9.22 6.15 3.86
C ILE A 254 -10.45 5.28 4.06
N ALA A 255 -10.25 4.03 4.46
CA ALA A 255 -11.32 3.05 4.65
C ALA A 255 -11.76 2.97 6.12
N PRO A 256 -13.00 3.30 6.47
CA PRO A 256 -13.48 3.23 7.85
C PRO A 256 -13.75 1.79 8.28
N VAL A 257 -13.28 1.43 9.49
CA VAL A 257 -13.60 0.16 10.15
C VAL A 257 -14.78 0.38 11.08
N THR A 258 -15.85 -0.36 10.87
CA THR A 258 -17.06 -0.29 11.70
C THR A 258 -17.20 -1.44 12.70
N LEU A 259 -16.50 -2.56 12.44
CA LEU A 259 -16.42 -3.71 13.34
C LEU A 259 -14.97 -4.10 13.60
N LEU A 260 -14.61 -4.31 14.85
CA LEU A 260 -13.33 -4.87 15.28
C LEU A 260 -13.56 -6.08 16.18
N ASN A 261 -13.04 -7.25 15.84
CA ASN A 261 -13.26 -8.50 16.58
C ASN A 261 -14.75 -8.77 16.82
N ASN A 262 -15.61 -8.53 15.83
CA ASN A 262 -17.08 -8.65 15.90
C ASN A 262 -17.74 -7.68 16.89
N GLN A 263 -17.04 -6.66 17.38
CA GLN A 263 -17.61 -5.60 18.23
C GLN A 263 -17.66 -4.29 17.44
N PRO A 264 -18.68 -3.45 17.64
CA PRO A 264 -18.73 -2.13 17.01
C PRO A 264 -17.51 -1.28 17.39
N VAL A 265 -16.92 -0.58 16.42
CA VAL A 265 -15.98 0.50 16.68
C VAL A 265 -16.79 1.77 16.97
N GLY A 266 -16.59 2.39 18.14
CA GLY A 266 -17.41 3.52 18.58
C GLY A 266 -18.90 3.16 18.61
N ASN A 267 -19.70 3.82 17.77
CA ASN A 267 -21.12 3.52 17.62
C ASN A 267 -21.44 2.54 16.45
N GLY A 268 -20.44 1.95 15.85
CA GLY A 268 -20.57 1.03 14.70
C GLY A 268 -20.92 1.71 13.37
N GLN A 269 -20.77 3.02 13.28
CA GLN A 269 -21.06 3.81 12.10
C GLN A 269 -19.82 4.56 11.61
N VAL A 270 -19.84 5.01 10.35
CA VAL A 270 -18.81 5.88 9.80
C VAL A 270 -18.82 7.22 10.52
N GLY A 271 -17.67 7.65 11.05
CA GLY A 271 -17.55 8.80 11.92
C GLY A 271 -17.52 10.14 11.18
N ASP A 272 -17.67 11.25 11.97
CA ASP A 272 -17.61 12.60 11.43
C ASP A 272 -16.17 13.06 11.13
N ILE A 273 -15.21 12.54 11.89
CA ILE A 273 -13.79 12.82 11.67
C ILE A 273 -13.33 12.18 10.35
N TRP A 274 -13.77 10.94 10.07
CA TRP A 274 -13.54 10.30 8.77
C TRP A 274 -14.11 11.14 7.62
N LEU A 275 -15.35 11.61 7.74
CA LEU A 275 -15.97 12.42 6.68
C LEU A 275 -15.17 13.68 6.38
N GLN A 276 -14.68 14.36 7.41
CA GLN A 276 -13.84 15.54 7.26
C GLN A 276 -12.50 15.18 6.60
N ALA A 277 -11.85 14.11 7.05
CA ALA A 277 -10.58 13.64 6.51
C ALA A 277 -10.70 13.23 5.05
N GLN A 278 -11.75 12.47 4.68
CA GLN A 278 -11.98 12.06 3.30
C GLN A 278 -12.28 13.24 2.37
N LYS A 279 -13.06 14.25 2.83
CA LYS A 279 -13.29 15.47 2.06
C LYS A 279 -11.99 16.20 1.74
N LEU A 280 -11.15 16.40 2.75
CA LEU A 280 -9.86 17.05 2.58
C LEU A 280 -8.93 16.23 1.68
N PHE A 281 -8.88 14.92 1.88
CA PHE A 281 -8.06 14.02 1.06
C PHE A 281 -8.49 14.08 -0.42
N SER A 282 -9.79 13.95 -0.71
CA SER A 282 -10.33 14.05 -2.07
C SER A 282 -10.01 15.40 -2.73
N GLN A 283 -10.00 16.49 -1.95
CA GLN A 283 -9.70 17.84 -2.44
C GLN A 283 -8.23 18.06 -2.77
N TYR A 284 -7.31 17.51 -1.95
CA TYR A 284 -5.90 17.92 -1.97
C TYR A 284 -4.92 16.82 -2.44
N LYS A 285 -5.33 15.56 -2.55
CA LYS A 285 -4.44 14.41 -2.89
C LYS A 285 -3.66 14.55 -4.20
N TYR A 286 -4.09 15.42 -5.09
CA TYR A 286 -3.40 15.71 -6.36
C TYR A 286 -2.52 16.97 -6.32
N SER A 287 -2.50 17.68 -5.21
CA SER A 287 -1.80 18.96 -5.06
C SER A 287 -0.58 18.88 -4.13
N ILE A 288 -0.30 17.69 -3.58
CA ILE A 288 0.80 17.44 -2.64
C ILE A 288 1.83 16.51 -3.25
#